data_3338f0957a6ade483707c5f4ea7ee3d8
#
_entry.id   3338f0957a6ade483707c5f4ea7ee3d8
#
_cell.length_a   1.000
_cell.length_b   1.000
_cell.length_c   1.000
_cell.angle_alpha   90.00
_cell.angle_beta   90.00
_cell.angle_gamma   90.00
#
_symmetry.space_group_name_H-M   'P 1'
#
loop_
_entity.id
_entity.type
_entity.pdbx_description
1 polymer ?
#
loop_
_entity_poly.entity_id
_entity_poly.type
_entity_poly.pdbx_seq_one_letter_code
_entity_poly.pdbx_strand_id
1 'polypeptide(L)'
;MAQTWMEAAGRNGIPSAFLVDKKGIIAWIGHPMELKDSILEDVLAGKFDVKKAADDSASKQKNEAQLRSVWEAISLAMQKKDWDAASAKLPEAEKLVPEEERDNINMVRMDIALGKKEYARAYQLASKVSDAYKDNAVVQNQIAWRILTDESIEQRDLKLAETLANRANDITKGNDAGVLDTLARSLFMQGKKERAIELENQALKLAETDQQEMLQKTLDSYKKGVLPKAP
;
A
#
# COMPACT_ATOMS: atom_id res chain seq x y z
N MET A 1 -20.25 -26.75 -12.71
CA MET A 1 -18.98 -26.65 -11.94
C MET A 1 -19.07 -25.64 -10.79
N ALA A 2 -19.54 -24.38 -11.03
CA ALA A 2 -19.68 -23.40 -9.95
C ALA A 2 -20.60 -23.90 -8.82
N GLN A 3 -21.83 -24.30 -9.12
CA GLN A 3 -22.79 -24.77 -8.09
C GLN A 3 -22.39 -26.06 -7.39
N THR A 4 -21.70 -26.97 -8.09
CA THR A 4 -21.41 -28.30 -7.52
C THR A 4 -20.09 -28.36 -6.75
N TRP A 5 -19.09 -27.53 -7.11
CA TRP A 5 -17.76 -27.55 -6.51
C TRP A 5 -17.45 -26.30 -5.75
N MET A 6 -17.61 -25.13 -6.40
CA MET A 6 -17.24 -23.85 -5.81
C MET A 6 -18.16 -23.45 -4.65
N GLU A 7 -19.48 -23.45 -4.90
CA GLU A 7 -20.47 -23.08 -3.87
C GLU A 7 -20.49 -24.09 -2.73
N ALA A 8 -20.45 -25.42 -3.03
CA ALA A 8 -20.38 -26.45 -2.01
C ALA A 8 -19.10 -26.35 -1.15
N ALA A 9 -18.01 -25.83 -1.70
CA ALA A 9 -16.75 -25.57 -0.99
C ALA A 9 -16.67 -24.17 -0.36
N GLY A 10 -17.73 -23.36 -0.43
CA GLY A 10 -17.74 -21.97 0.06
C GLY A 10 -16.77 -21.06 -0.69
N ARG A 11 -16.43 -21.36 -1.94
CA ARG A 11 -15.47 -20.60 -2.76
C ARG A 11 -16.20 -19.69 -3.73
N ASN A 12 -15.96 -18.37 -3.60
CA ASN A 12 -16.61 -17.34 -4.42
C ASN A 12 -15.64 -16.65 -5.39
N GLY A 13 -14.36 -17.06 -5.42
CA GLY A 13 -13.31 -16.44 -6.23
C GLY A 13 -12.59 -17.41 -7.16
N ILE A 14 -12.08 -16.90 -8.27
CA ILE A 14 -11.17 -17.57 -9.20
C ILE A 14 -9.81 -16.87 -9.17
N PRO A 15 -8.70 -17.64 -9.37
CA PRO A 15 -8.65 -19.07 -9.63
C PRO A 15 -8.79 -19.90 -8.33
N SER A 16 -9.50 -21.02 -8.39
CA SER A 16 -9.58 -22.03 -7.32
C SER A 16 -9.21 -23.39 -7.89
N ALA A 17 -8.36 -24.13 -7.16
CA ALA A 17 -7.95 -25.47 -7.51
C ALA A 17 -8.48 -26.48 -6.49
N PHE A 18 -8.79 -27.67 -6.99
CA PHE A 18 -9.28 -28.82 -6.22
C PHE A 18 -8.34 -30.00 -6.49
N LEU A 19 -7.71 -30.53 -5.46
CA LEU A 19 -6.92 -31.75 -5.55
C LEU A 19 -7.76 -32.94 -5.09
N VAL A 20 -7.93 -33.90 -5.97
CA VAL A 20 -8.69 -35.12 -5.71
C VAL A 20 -7.74 -36.28 -5.52
N ASP A 21 -7.93 -37.07 -4.46
CA ASP A 21 -7.11 -38.23 -4.18
C ASP A 21 -7.48 -39.45 -5.08
N LYS A 22 -6.74 -40.55 -4.93
CA LYS A 22 -6.96 -41.81 -5.70
C LYS A 22 -8.31 -42.47 -5.43
N LYS A 23 -9.01 -42.06 -4.38
CA LYS A 23 -10.32 -42.56 -4.01
C LYS A 23 -11.47 -41.69 -4.52
N GLY A 24 -11.17 -40.60 -5.23
CA GLY A 24 -12.15 -39.66 -5.72
C GLY A 24 -12.60 -38.64 -4.67
N ILE A 25 -11.87 -38.51 -3.55
CA ILE A 25 -12.19 -37.59 -2.46
C ILE A 25 -11.39 -36.29 -2.67
N ILE A 26 -12.03 -35.12 -2.50
CA ILE A 26 -11.32 -33.82 -2.51
C ILE A 26 -10.44 -33.76 -1.26
N ALA A 27 -9.13 -33.84 -1.48
CA ALA A 27 -8.13 -33.79 -0.42
C ALA A 27 -7.72 -32.35 -0.06
N TRP A 28 -7.64 -31.46 -1.05
CA TRP A 28 -7.24 -30.08 -0.82
C TRP A 28 -8.00 -29.12 -1.74
N ILE A 29 -8.25 -27.89 -1.24
CA ILE A 29 -8.89 -26.80 -1.96
C ILE A 29 -8.13 -25.52 -1.64
N GLY A 30 -7.68 -24.77 -2.67
CA GLY A 30 -6.96 -23.51 -2.46
C GLY A 30 -6.70 -22.76 -3.76
N HIS A 31 -5.90 -21.70 -3.66
CA HIS A 31 -5.39 -21.01 -4.83
C HIS A 31 -4.32 -21.87 -5.52
N PRO A 32 -4.29 -22.00 -6.86
CA PRO A 32 -3.28 -22.82 -7.55
C PRO A 32 -1.84 -22.57 -7.14
N MET A 33 -1.50 -21.31 -6.86
CA MET A 33 -0.14 -20.92 -6.42
C MET A 33 0.20 -21.37 -4.99
N GLU A 34 -0.79 -21.77 -4.19
CA GLU A 34 -0.59 -22.33 -2.84
C GLU A 34 -0.38 -23.84 -2.86
N LEU A 35 -0.59 -24.48 -4.00
CA LEU A 35 -0.41 -25.92 -4.17
C LEU A 35 1.09 -26.25 -4.27
N LYS A 36 1.67 -26.65 -3.15
CA LYS A 36 3.08 -27.03 -3.06
C LYS A 36 3.26 -28.51 -3.45
N ASP A 37 4.43 -28.87 -3.98
CA ASP A 37 4.77 -30.25 -4.33
C ASP A 37 4.64 -31.20 -3.13
N SER A 38 4.96 -30.75 -1.92
CA SER A 38 4.78 -31.54 -0.69
C SER A 38 3.33 -31.94 -0.44
N ILE A 39 2.35 -31.09 -0.79
CA ILE A 39 0.92 -31.44 -0.68
C ILE A 39 0.57 -32.55 -1.68
N LEU A 40 1.08 -32.45 -2.91
CA LEU A 40 0.88 -33.48 -3.94
C LEU A 40 1.48 -34.83 -3.51
N GLU A 41 2.72 -34.81 -3.01
CA GLU A 41 3.41 -36.01 -2.52
C GLU A 41 2.67 -36.67 -1.36
N ASP A 42 2.22 -35.90 -0.38
CA ASP A 42 1.48 -36.41 0.78
C ASP A 42 0.12 -37.02 0.38
N VAL A 43 -0.60 -36.36 -0.55
CA VAL A 43 -1.86 -36.89 -1.08
C VAL A 43 -1.63 -38.20 -1.85
N LEU A 44 -0.59 -38.24 -2.70
CA LEU A 44 -0.21 -39.45 -3.45
C LEU A 44 0.22 -40.60 -2.55
N ALA A 45 0.91 -40.29 -1.45
CA ALA A 45 1.36 -41.23 -0.44
C ALA A 45 0.23 -41.66 0.54
N GLY A 46 -0.94 -41.01 0.49
CA GLY A 46 -2.04 -41.28 1.44
C GLY A 46 -1.74 -40.77 2.86
N LYS A 47 -0.80 -39.86 3.03
CA LYS A 47 -0.40 -39.28 4.32
C LYS A 47 -1.03 -37.92 4.60
N PHE A 48 -1.69 -37.33 3.61
CA PHE A 48 -2.29 -36.01 3.73
C PHE A 48 -3.49 -36.01 4.69
N ASP A 49 -3.42 -35.18 5.72
CA ASP A 49 -4.52 -35.03 6.69
C ASP A 49 -5.57 -34.06 6.13
N VAL A 50 -6.56 -34.61 5.44
CA VAL A 50 -7.66 -33.87 4.81
C VAL A 50 -8.46 -33.06 5.84
N LYS A 51 -8.66 -33.62 7.06
CA LYS A 51 -9.43 -32.96 8.12
C LYS A 51 -8.70 -31.73 8.62
N LYS A 52 -7.41 -31.87 8.93
CA LYS A 52 -6.57 -30.74 9.35
C LYS A 52 -6.54 -29.66 8.27
N ALA A 53 -6.34 -30.03 7.01
CA ALA A 53 -6.33 -29.08 5.90
C ALA A 53 -7.66 -28.34 5.73
N ALA A 54 -8.79 -29.02 5.93
CA ALA A 54 -10.12 -28.41 5.92
C ALA A 54 -10.31 -27.44 7.09
N ASP A 55 -9.90 -27.81 8.31
CA ASP A 55 -9.98 -26.98 9.50
C ASP A 55 -9.07 -25.73 9.37
N ASP A 56 -7.86 -25.89 8.86
CA ASP A 56 -6.91 -24.79 8.59
C ASP A 56 -7.49 -23.83 7.52
N SER A 57 -8.07 -24.38 6.45
CA SER A 57 -8.71 -23.57 5.38
C SER A 57 -9.92 -22.79 5.91
N ALA A 58 -10.78 -23.43 6.71
CA ALA A 58 -11.93 -22.77 7.31
C ALA A 58 -11.51 -21.65 8.28
N SER A 59 -10.47 -21.91 9.08
CA SER A 59 -9.88 -20.91 9.98
C SER A 59 -9.30 -19.71 9.22
N LYS A 60 -8.56 -19.98 8.13
CA LYS A 60 -8.02 -18.93 7.24
C LYS A 60 -9.14 -18.08 6.65
N GLN A 61 -10.18 -18.70 6.08
CA GLN A 61 -11.33 -17.98 5.53
C GLN A 61 -12.06 -17.12 6.57
N LYS A 62 -12.22 -17.64 7.79
CA LYS A 62 -12.83 -16.87 8.88
C LYS A 62 -12.00 -15.66 9.25
N ASN A 63 -10.68 -15.82 9.36
CA ASN A 63 -9.74 -14.71 9.67
C ASN A 63 -9.75 -13.67 8.55
N GLU A 64 -9.73 -14.09 7.28
CA GLU A 64 -9.81 -13.18 6.13
C GLU A 64 -11.13 -12.39 6.10
N ALA A 65 -12.26 -13.05 6.37
CA ALA A 65 -13.56 -12.39 6.44
C ALA A 65 -13.61 -11.38 7.61
N GLN A 66 -13.07 -11.76 8.76
CA GLN A 66 -12.98 -10.87 9.92
C GLN A 66 -12.06 -9.67 9.62
N LEU A 67 -10.88 -9.90 9.04
CA LEU A 67 -9.95 -8.85 8.64
C LEU A 67 -10.59 -7.87 7.66
N ARG A 68 -11.32 -8.37 6.67
CA ARG A 68 -12.07 -7.52 5.72
C ARG A 68 -13.07 -6.64 6.45
N SER A 69 -13.88 -7.19 7.35
CA SER A 69 -14.86 -6.43 8.13
C SER A 69 -14.18 -5.35 9.00
N VAL A 70 -13.02 -5.65 9.59
CA VAL A 70 -12.25 -4.68 10.37
C VAL A 70 -11.73 -3.55 9.48
N TRP A 71 -11.21 -3.85 8.29
CA TRP A 71 -10.75 -2.82 7.35
C TRP A 71 -11.89 -1.96 6.80
N GLU A 72 -13.06 -2.55 6.55
CA GLU A 72 -14.26 -1.80 6.16
C GLU A 72 -14.69 -0.82 7.27
N ALA A 73 -14.66 -1.26 8.54
CA ALA A 73 -14.96 -0.39 9.68
C ALA A 73 -13.94 0.74 9.83
N ILE A 74 -12.62 0.46 9.67
CA ILE A 74 -11.57 1.47 9.70
C ILE A 74 -11.78 2.47 8.56
N SER A 75 -11.98 2.00 7.33
CA SER A 75 -12.20 2.85 6.16
C SER A 75 -13.40 3.77 6.33
N LEU A 76 -14.53 3.24 6.81
CA LEU A 76 -15.72 4.02 7.08
C LEU A 76 -15.51 5.08 8.15
N ALA A 77 -14.80 4.75 9.23
CA ALA A 77 -14.45 5.70 10.28
C ALA A 77 -13.54 6.81 9.75
N MET A 78 -12.53 6.48 8.95
CA MET A 78 -11.64 7.45 8.31
C MET A 78 -12.39 8.38 7.35
N GLN A 79 -13.30 7.86 6.54
CA GLN A 79 -14.15 8.66 5.64
C GLN A 79 -15.02 9.69 6.42
N LYS A 80 -15.50 9.28 7.60
CA LYS A 80 -16.27 10.15 8.51
C LYS A 80 -15.37 11.06 9.36
N LYS A 81 -14.04 10.97 9.21
CA LYS A 81 -13.04 11.65 10.04
C LYS A 81 -13.17 11.32 11.55
N ASP A 82 -13.74 10.15 11.85
CA ASP A 82 -13.78 9.60 13.21
C ASP A 82 -12.47 8.82 13.48
N TRP A 83 -11.43 9.60 13.74
CA TRP A 83 -10.07 9.08 13.92
C TRP A 83 -9.94 8.20 15.16
N ASP A 84 -10.75 8.43 16.19
CA ASP A 84 -10.74 7.63 17.40
C ASP A 84 -11.33 6.25 17.16
N ALA A 85 -12.48 6.18 16.47
CA ALA A 85 -13.07 4.92 16.06
C ALA A 85 -12.15 4.12 15.14
N ALA A 86 -11.50 4.78 14.15
CA ALA A 86 -10.52 4.16 13.27
C ALA A 86 -9.33 3.59 14.08
N SER A 87 -8.76 4.38 14.99
CA SER A 87 -7.64 3.99 15.85
C SER A 87 -7.97 2.80 16.75
N ALA A 88 -9.19 2.77 17.32
CA ALA A 88 -9.65 1.71 18.21
C ALA A 88 -9.71 0.33 17.53
N LYS A 89 -9.85 0.29 16.20
CA LYS A 89 -9.91 -0.95 15.41
C LYS A 89 -8.53 -1.50 14.99
N LEU A 90 -7.48 -0.70 15.02
CA LEU A 90 -6.15 -1.14 14.59
C LEU A 90 -5.58 -2.34 15.37
N PRO A 91 -5.76 -2.47 16.71
CA PRO A 91 -5.26 -3.66 17.43
C PRO A 91 -5.93 -4.96 16.99
N GLU A 92 -7.18 -4.90 16.51
CA GLU A 92 -7.89 -6.05 15.97
C GLU A 92 -7.31 -6.43 14.59
N ALA A 93 -7.09 -5.45 13.71
CA ALA A 93 -6.44 -5.66 12.42
C ALA A 93 -5.03 -6.26 12.59
N GLU A 94 -4.24 -5.72 13.54
CA GLU A 94 -2.85 -6.15 13.79
C GLU A 94 -2.73 -7.62 14.24
N LYS A 95 -3.74 -8.16 14.91
CA LYS A 95 -3.79 -9.59 15.29
C LYS A 95 -4.12 -10.51 14.13
N LEU A 96 -4.83 -10.00 13.12
CA LEU A 96 -5.33 -10.78 11.99
C LEU A 96 -4.42 -10.69 10.76
N VAL A 97 -3.66 -9.59 10.64
CA VAL A 97 -2.72 -9.39 9.54
C VAL A 97 -1.48 -10.25 9.74
N PRO A 98 -0.98 -10.95 8.69
CA PRO A 98 0.30 -11.65 8.71
C PRO A 98 1.45 -10.73 9.17
N GLU A 99 2.47 -11.31 9.78
CA GLU A 99 3.58 -10.55 10.37
C GLU A 99 4.30 -9.69 9.33
N GLU A 100 4.50 -10.22 8.13
CA GLU A 100 5.11 -9.56 6.98
C GLU A 100 4.32 -8.37 6.44
N GLU A 101 3.03 -8.28 6.74
CA GLU A 101 2.14 -7.19 6.29
C GLU A 101 1.87 -6.13 7.38
N ARG A 102 2.41 -6.30 8.59
CA ARG A 102 2.14 -5.39 9.73
C ARG A 102 2.62 -3.97 9.49
N ASP A 103 3.62 -3.78 8.65
CA ASP A 103 4.09 -2.43 8.31
C ASP A 103 3.03 -1.61 7.54
N ASN A 104 2.11 -2.27 6.83
CA ASN A 104 0.97 -1.60 6.21
C ASN A 104 0.05 -0.91 7.24
N ILE A 105 -0.03 -1.46 8.46
CA ILE A 105 -0.80 -0.85 9.56
C ILE A 105 -0.17 0.48 9.98
N ASN A 106 1.16 0.62 9.89
CA ASN A 106 1.83 1.86 10.24
C ASN A 106 1.48 2.99 9.25
N MET A 107 1.18 2.68 7.99
CA MET A 107 0.64 3.68 7.05
C MET A 107 -0.71 4.20 7.52
N VAL A 108 -1.61 3.30 7.90
CA VAL A 108 -2.94 3.69 8.41
C VAL A 108 -2.83 4.46 9.73
N ARG A 109 -1.92 4.07 10.62
CA ARG A 109 -1.61 4.83 11.85
C ARG A 109 -1.10 6.23 11.55
N MET A 110 -0.25 6.37 10.55
CA MET A 110 0.25 7.67 10.08
C MET A 110 -0.92 8.53 9.59
N ASP A 111 -1.81 7.96 8.80
CA ASP A 111 -2.98 8.66 8.26
C ASP A 111 -3.92 9.14 9.36
N ILE A 112 -4.19 8.30 10.35
CA ILE A 112 -4.98 8.66 11.51
C ILE A 112 -4.29 9.77 12.32
N ALA A 113 -2.98 9.67 12.53
CA ALA A 113 -2.22 10.69 13.24
C ALA A 113 -2.22 12.04 12.50
N LEU A 114 -2.11 12.05 11.17
CA LEU A 114 -2.29 13.25 10.34
C LEU A 114 -3.69 13.85 10.52
N GLY A 115 -4.73 13.01 10.44
CA GLY A 115 -6.11 13.43 10.63
C GLY A 115 -6.41 14.02 12.01
N LYS A 116 -5.73 13.52 13.05
CA LYS A 116 -5.77 14.05 14.43
C LYS A 116 -4.88 15.27 14.64
N LYS A 117 -4.11 15.69 13.62
CA LYS A 117 -3.08 16.73 13.70
C LYS A 117 -1.95 16.42 14.71
N GLU A 118 -1.72 15.13 14.98
CA GLU A 118 -0.60 14.61 15.78
C GLU A 118 0.67 14.54 14.92
N TYR A 119 1.12 15.68 14.38
CA TYR A 119 2.15 15.74 13.33
C TYR A 119 3.46 15.07 13.70
N ALA A 120 3.96 15.28 14.93
CA ALA A 120 5.20 14.64 15.39
C ALA A 120 5.10 13.11 15.34
N ARG A 121 3.97 12.54 15.77
CA ARG A 121 3.71 11.10 15.72
C ARG A 121 3.56 10.60 14.28
N ALA A 122 2.85 11.36 13.44
CA ALA A 122 2.65 11.01 12.03
C ALA A 122 4.00 10.91 11.30
N TYR A 123 4.90 11.86 11.51
CA TYR A 123 6.22 11.86 10.85
C TYR A 123 7.18 10.81 11.41
N GLN A 124 7.07 10.46 12.69
CA GLN A 124 7.76 9.27 13.22
C GLN A 124 7.27 7.98 12.56
N LEU A 125 5.97 7.83 12.34
CA LEU A 125 5.40 6.70 11.63
C LEU A 125 5.79 6.69 10.15
N ALA A 126 5.78 7.85 9.48
CA ALA A 126 6.28 8.01 8.12
C ALA A 126 7.72 7.52 7.97
N SER A 127 8.60 7.89 8.91
CA SER A 127 9.99 7.43 8.92
C SER A 127 10.09 5.91 9.11
N LYS A 128 9.29 5.32 10.02
CA LYS A 128 9.26 3.86 10.22
C LYS A 128 8.81 3.11 8.96
N VAL A 129 7.75 3.60 8.31
CA VAL A 129 7.27 3.00 7.05
C VAL A 129 8.36 3.12 5.97
N SER A 130 8.97 4.31 5.85
CA SER A 130 10.06 4.53 4.90
C SER A 130 11.22 3.56 5.11
N ASP A 131 11.60 3.28 6.35
CA ASP A 131 12.71 2.37 6.67
C ASP A 131 12.34 0.89 6.40
N ALA A 132 11.08 0.50 6.66
CA ALA A 132 10.58 -0.84 6.34
C ALA A 132 10.54 -1.08 4.81
N TYR A 133 10.19 -0.04 4.05
CA TYR A 133 10.10 -0.07 2.59
C TYR A 133 11.25 0.69 1.90
N LYS A 134 12.46 0.63 2.46
CA LYS A 134 13.60 1.44 2.03
C LYS A 134 13.96 1.33 0.55
N ASP A 135 13.69 0.19 -0.07
CA ASP A 135 14.01 -0.12 -1.48
C ASP A 135 12.78 0.00 -2.40
N ASN A 136 11.67 0.55 -1.90
CA ASN A 136 10.43 0.72 -2.67
C ASN A 136 10.18 2.20 -2.98
N ALA A 137 10.55 2.63 -4.19
CA ALA A 137 10.40 4.02 -4.64
C ALA A 137 8.96 4.52 -4.56
N VAL A 138 7.98 3.65 -4.85
CA VAL A 138 6.55 4.03 -4.83
C VAL A 138 6.12 4.45 -3.43
N VAL A 139 6.45 3.65 -2.41
CA VAL A 139 6.10 3.96 -1.01
C VAL A 139 6.79 5.25 -0.55
N GLN A 140 8.10 5.41 -0.85
CA GLN A 140 8.84 6.61 -0.51
C GLN A 140 8.19 7.85 -1.13
N ASN A 141 7.89 7.78 -2.43
CA ASN A 141 7.28 8.88 -3.17
C ASN A 141 5.87 9.22 -2.68
N GLN A 142 5.04 8.23 -2.41
CA GLN A 142 3.67 8.43 -1.92
C GLN A 142 3.64 9.15 -0.57
N ILE A 143 4.53 8.78 0.37
CA ILE A 143 4.60 9.45 1.67
C ILE A 143 5.08 10.90 1.49
N ALA A 144 6.12 11.12 0.68
CA ALA A 144 6.62 12.46 0.39
C ALA A 144 5.54 13.34 -0.24
N TRP A 145 4.89 12.83 -1.29
CA TRP A 145 3.82 13.54 -2.00
C TRP A 145 2.69 13.92 -1.05
N ARG A 146 2.25 13.01 -0.21
CA ARG A 146 1.20 13.27 0.78
C ARG A 146 1.57 14.38 1.75
N ILE A 147 2.80 14.37 2.30
CA ILE A 147 3.27 15.45 3.16
C ILE A 147 3.22 16.80 2.44
N LEU A 148 3.54 16.83 1.15
CA LEU A 148 3.65 18.06 0.36
C LEU A 148 2.29 18.57 -0.14
N THR A 149 1.30 17.72 -0.33
CA THR A 149 0.08 18.07 -1.08
C THR A 149 -1.22 18.00 -0.28
N ASP A 150 -1.29 17.18 0.79
CA ASP A 150 -2.52 17.06 1.58
C ASP A 150 -2.85 18.41 2.25
N GLU A 151 -3.95 19.03 1.80
CA GLU A 151 -4.37 20.37 2.28
C GLU A 151 -4.73 20.37 3.77
N SER A 152 -5.04 19.22 4.37
CA SER A 152 -5.35 19.10 5.80
C SER A 152 -4.11 19.21 6.69
N ILE A 153 -2.90 19.09 6.14
CA ILE A 153 -1.65 19.18 6.88
C ILE A 153 -1.25 20.64 7.03
N GLU A 154 -1.41 21.19 8.24
CA GLU A 154 -1.04 22.56 8.57
C GLU A 154 0.46 22.72 8.90
N GLN A 155 1.09 21.69 9.44
CA GLN A 155 2.50 21.70 9.83
C GLN A 155 3.25 20.60 9.06
N ARG A 156 3.80 20.97 7.89
CA ARG A 156 4.50 20.04 7.00
C ARG A 156 5.97 19.87 7.42
N ASP A 157 6.44 18.63 7.50
CA ASP A 157 7.88 18.35 7.59
C ASP A 157 8.48 18.28 6.19
N LEU A 158 8.87 19.44 5.68
CA LEU A 158 9.48 19.58 4.34
C LEU A 158 10.84 18.88 4.23
N LYS A 159 11.58 18.76 5.36
CA LYS A 159 12.86 18.05 5.37
C LYS A 159 12.66 16.54 5.24
N LEU A 160 11.68 15.99 5.96
CA LEU A 160 11.32 14.58 5.81
C LEU A 160 10.83 14.30 4.38
N ALA A 161 9.95 15.14 3.84
CA ALA A 161 9.46 15.00 2.48
C ALA A 161 10.60 15.02 1.45
N GLU A 162 11.58 15.95 1.57
CA GLU A 162 12.77 15.97 0.73
C GLU A 162 13.61 14.69 0.87
N THR A 163 13.79 14.20 2.10
CA THR A 163 14.55 12.97 2.34
C THR A 163 13.90 11.76 1.66
N LEU A 164 12.58 11.62 1.78
CA LEU A 164 11.82 10.54 1.17
C LEU A 164 11.82 10.63 -0.37
N ALA A 165 11.61 11.83 -0.91
CA ALA A 165 11.66 12.06 -2.35
C ALA A 165 13.05 11.79 -2.94
N ASN A 166 14.13 12.16 -2.24
CA ASN A 166 15.50 11.82 -2.64
C ASN A 166 15.71 10.29 -2.63
N ARG A 167 15.25 9.60 -1.57
CA ARG A 167 15.33 8.13 -1.49
C ARG A 167 14.62 7.48 -2.68
N ALA A 168 13.42 7.95 -3.03
CA ALA A 168 12.70 7.48 -4.22
C ALA A 168 13.50 7.75 -5.51
N ASN A 169 14.07 8.94 -5.63
CA ASN A 169 14.88 9.33 -6.79
C ASN A 169 16.15 8.50 -6.95
N ASP A 170 16.82 8.16 -5.85
CA ASP A 170 18.01 7.29 -5.86
C ASP A 170 17.66 5.88 -6.32
N ILE A 171 16.53 5.32 -5.86
CA ILE A 171 16.03 3.99 -6.27
C ILE A 171 15.70 3.98 -7.77
N THR A 172 15.04 5.01 -8.28
CA THR A 172 14.68 5.13 -9.71
C THR A 172 15.84 5.63 -10.57
N LYS A 173 16.97 6.00 -9.96
CA LYS A 173 18.15 6.55 -10.64
C LYS A 173 17.82 7.78 -11.49
N GLY A 174 16.89 8.60 -11.04
CA GLY A 174 16.45 9.80 -11.73
C GLY A 174 15.61 9.54 -13.00
N ASN A 175 15.05 8.36 -13.18
CA ASN A 175 14.33 7.95 -14.39
C ASN A 175 12.80 7.81 -14.18
N ASP A 176 12.24 8.53 -13.20
CA ASP A 176 10.78 8.54 -12.95
C ASP A 176 10.28 9.99 -12.88
N ALA A 177 9.37 10.34 -13.79
CA ALA A 177 8.84 11.70 -13.90
C ALA A 177 8.08 12.12 -12.64
N GLY A 178 7.26 11.23 -12.05
CA GLY A 178 6.47 11.52 -10.85
C GLY A 178 7.33 11.69 -9.60
N VAL A 179 8.42 10.92 -9.51
CA VAL A 179 9.40 11.06 -8.42
C VAL A 179 10.16 12.39 -8.53
N LEU A 180 10.55 12.78 -9.74
CA LEU A 180 11.23 14.05 -9.98
C LEU A 180 10.32 15.25 -9.70
N ASP A 181 9.02 15.21 -10.07
CA ASP A 181 8.02 16.22 -9.74
C ASP A 181 7.85 16.35 -8.21
N THR A 182 7.75 15.24 -7.50
CA THR A 182 7.65 15.23 -6.04
C THR A 182 8.89 15.89 -5.40
N LEU A 183 10.08 15.54 -5.87
CA LEU A 183 11.32 16.13 -5.38
C LEU A 183 11.41 17.63 -5.72
N ALA A 184 11.04 18.01 -6.95
CA ALA A 184 10.97 19.40 -7.38
C ALA A 184 10.03 20.22 -6.48
N ARG A 185 8.83 19.67 -6.17
CA ARG A 185 7.87 20.32 -5.29
C ARG A 185 8.43 20.52 -3.88
N SER A 186 9.11 19.50 -3.33
CA SER A 186 9.71 19.61 -1.99
C SER A 186 10.76 20.73 -1.91
N LEU A 187 11.58 20.87 -2.94
CA LEU A 187 12.60 21.91 -3.05
C LEU A 187 11.99 23.29 -3.28
N PHE A 188 10.95 23.37 -4.12
CA PHE A 188 10.24 24.63 -4.36
C PHE A 188 9.62 25.19 -3.08
N MET A 189 8.96 24.33 -2.30
CA MET A 189 8.35 24.71 -1.01
C MET A 189 9.38 25.15 0.04
N GLN A 190 10.65 24.78 -0.13
CA GLN A 190 11.77 25.23 0.70
C GLN A 190 12.50 26.46 0.13
N GLY A 191 12.00 27.06 -0.94
CA GLY A 191 12.58 28.24 -1.57
C GLY A 191 13.76 27.95 -2.52
N LYS A 192 14.09 26.67 -2.77
CA LYS A 192 15.17 26.24 -3.69
C LYS A 192 14.64 26.23 -5.15
N LYS A 193 14.17 27.38 -5.61
CA LYS A 193 13.39 27.53 -6.85
C LYS A 193 14.14 27.04 -8.10
N GLU A 194 15.39 27.43 -8.26
CA GLU A 194 16.19 27.10 -9.45
C GLU A 194 16.32 25.58 -9.60
N ARG A 195 16.64 24.91 -8.48
CA ARG A 195 16.78 23.45 -8.49
C ARG A 195 15.45 22.73 -8.74
N ALA A 196 14.35 23.25 -8.21
CA ALA A 196 13.01 22.74 -8.49
C ALA A 196 12.68 22.83 -9.99
N ILE A 197 12.98 23.97 -10.63
CA ILE A 197 12.78 24.15 -12.08
C ILE A 197 13.64 23.17 -12.90
N GLU A 198 14.89 22.93 -12.50
CA GLU A 198 15.74 21.94 -13.18
C GLU A 198 15.15 20.55 -13.14
N LEU A 199 14.71 20.08 -11.96
CA LEU A 199 14.11 18.75 -11.78
C LEU A 199 12.78 18.62 -12.52
N GLU A 200 11.94 19.66 -12.50
CA GLU A 200 10.68 19.67 -13.21
C GLU A 200 10.88 19.60 -14.74
N ASN A 201 11.91 20.28 -15.27
CA ASN A 201 12.30 20.13 -16.67
C ASN A 201 12.78 18.72 -17.00
N GLN A 202 13.44 18.02 -16.05
CA GLN A 202 13.82 16.62 -16.24
C GLN A 202 12.59 15.70 -16.21
N ALA A 203 11.68 15.93 -15.25
CA ALA A 203 10.41 15.20 -15.17
C ALA A 203 9.62 15.30 -16.48
N LEU A 204 9.48 16.51 -17.01
CA LEU A 204 8.76 16.76 -18.26
C LEU A 204 9.37 16.02 -19.46
N LYS A 205 10.71 15.85 -19.52
CA LYS A 205 11.37 15.08 -20.59
C LYS A 205 11.12 13.58 -20.52
N LEU A 206 10.89 13.06 -19.33
CA LEU A 206 10.63 11.64 -19.08
C LEU A 206 9.14 11.29 -19.09
N ALA A 207 8.28 12.32 -19.02
CA ALA A 207 6.85 12.17 -18.88
C ALA A 207 6.20 11.51 -20.10
N GLU A 208 5.28 10.60 -19.84
CA GLU A 208 4.37 10.08 -20.86
C GLU A 208 3.38 11.17 -21.30
N THR A 209 2.75 10.97 -22.46
CA THR A 209 1.92 11.99 -23.11
C THR A 209 0.80 12.54 -22.22
N ASP A 210 0.21 11.70 -21.40
CA ASP A 210 -0.88 12.05 -20.47
C ASP A 210 -0.40 12.90 -19.28
N GLN A 211 0.86 12.81 -18.91
CA GLN A 211 1.47 13.57 -17.80
C GLN A 211 2.04 14.93 -18.25
N GLN A 212 2.40 15.07 -19.52
CA GLN A 212 3.14 16.23 -20.03
C GLN A 212 2.43 17.56 -19.80
N GLU A 213 1.10 17.61 -19.99
CA GLU A 213 0.35 18.87 -19.80
C GLU A 213 0.39 19.33 -18.34
N MET A 214 0.26 18.39 -17.40
CA MET A 214 0.28 18.70 -15.97
C MET A 214 1.67 19.20 -15.53
N LEU A 215 2.73 18.50 -15.89
CA LEU A 215 4.10 18.86 -15.54
C LEU A 215 4.53 20.19 -16.21
N GLN A 216 4.07 20.46 -17.43
CA GLN A 216 4.31 21.74 -18.08
C GLN A 216 3.66 22.89 -17.30
N LYS A 217 2.42 22.73 -16.82
CA LYS A 217 1.73 23.71 -15.98
C LYS A 217 2.47 23.93 -14.65
N THR A 218 2.97 22.86 -14.04
CA THR A 218 3.77 22.91 -12.81
C THR A 218 5.06 23.70 -13.04
N LEU A 219 5.79 23.39 -14.10
CA LEU A 219 7.02 24.09 -14.50
C LEU A 219 6.79 25.59 -14.72
N ASP A 220 5.71 25.94 -15.42
CA ASP A 220 5.38 27.35 -15.69
C ASP A 220 5.00 28.11 -14.41
N SER A 221 4.36 27.42 -13.45
CA SER A 221 4.06 27.97 -12.12
C SER A 221 5.34 28.21 -11.33
N TYR A 222 6.28 27.26 -11.31
CA TYR A 222 7.56 27.41 -10.64
C TYR A 222 8.37 28.57 -11.23
N LYS A 223 8.41 28.73 -12.55
CA LYS A 223 9.07 29.85 -13.22
C LYS A 223 8.50 31.20 -12.76
N LYS A 224 7.19 31.29 -12.54
CA LYS A 224 6.50 32.46 -12.00
C LYS A 224 6.68 32.64 -10.49
N GLY A 225 7.29 31.68 -9.79
CA GLY A 225 7.44 31.70 -8.34
C GLY A 225 6.17 31.35 -7.58
N VAL A 226 5.24 30.63 -8.21
CA VAL A 226 3.96 30.23 -7.64
C VAL A 226 3.93 28.72 -7.41
N LEU A 227 3.54 28.29 -6.22
CA LEU A 227 3.29 26.88 -5.93
C LEU A 227 1.95 26.48 -6.56
N PRO A 228 1.92 25.51 -7.51
CA PRO A 228 0.68 25.05 -8.09
C PRO A 228 -0.15 24.24 -7.08
N LYS A 229 -1.48 24.25 -7.23
CA LYS A 229 -2.31 23.27 -6.52
C LYS A 229 -1.91 21.87 -6.97
N ALA A 230 -1.93 20.92 -6.04
CA ALA A 230 -1.79 19.52 -6.40
C ALA A 230 -3.04 19.06 -7.17
N PRO A 231 -2.88 18.15 -8.14
CA PRO A 231 -3.98 17.57 -8.90
C PRO A 231 -4.94 16.77 -8.02
#